data_5204e3d5d2f9b58e6230a1b365bb088f
#
_entry.id   5204e3d5d2f9b58e6230a1b365bb088f
#
_cell.length_a   1.000
_cell.length_b   1.000
_cell.length_c   1.000
_cell.angle_alpha   90.00
_cell.angle_beta   90.00
_cell.angle_gamma   90.00
#
_symmetry.space_group_name_H-M   'P 1'
#
loop_
_entity.id
_entity.type
_entity.pdbx_description
1 polymer ?
#
loop_
_entity_poly.entity_id
_entity_poly.type
_entity_poly.pdbx_seq_one_letter_code
_entity_poly.pdbx_strand_id
1 'polypeptide(L)'
;LFNSANHTLNSLSNYPFPIFFEEWQLDKGNITSAWDNKGDIVIGNDVWIGYEAVVMAGVHIGDGAIIASRAVVTKDVPPYTIVGGTPAKKIRMRFDEDTIAQLQELKWWDWSTDKIAHYLPHIMNGDMEELMK
;
A
#
# COMPACT_ATOMS: atom_id res chain seq x y z
N LEU A 1 8.43 -5.46 -2.94
CA LEU A 1 9.01 -4.50 -3.90
C LEU A 1 8.08 -3.31 -4.05
N PHE A 2 8.61 -2.10 -4.00
CA PHE A 2 7.87 -0.86 -4.23
C PHE A 2 8.32 -0.25 -5.57
N ASN A 3 7.34 -0.01 -6.46
CA ASN A 3 7.61 0.62 -7.75
C ASN A 3 7.41 2.15 -7.61
N SER A 4 8.40 2.94 -7.98
CA SER A 4 8.37 4.39 -7.79
C SER A 4 7.86 5.17 -9.01
N ALA A 5 7.91 4.60 -10.20
CA ALA A 5 7.50 5.26 -11.44
C ALA A 5 7.29 4.26 -12.57
N ASN A 6 6.58 4.69 -13.60
CA ASN A 6 6.40 3.94 -14.85
C ASN A 6 6.96 4.73 -16.03
N HIS A 7 7.30 4.04 -17.10
CA HIS A 7 7.56 4.72 -18.39
C HIS A 7 6.29 5.39 -18.90
N THR A 8 6.46 6.49 -19.63
CA THR A 8 5.34 7.15 -20.33
C THR A 8 4.75 6.20 -21.36
N LEU A 9 3.43 6.00 -21.32
CA LEU A 9 2.74 5.07 -22.23
C LEU A 9 2.48 5.68 -23.62
N ASN A 10 2.53 7.00 -23.75
CA ASN A 10 2.24 7.72 -25.00
C ASN A 10 3.48 7.93 -25.87
N SER A 11 4.65 7.53 -25.42
CA SER A 11 5.88 7.58 -26.18
C SER A 11 5.94 6.43 -27.20
N LEU A 12 6.46 6.69 -28.39
CA LEU A 12 6.70 5.64 -29.39
C LEU A 12 7.85 4.70 -29.01
N SER A 13 8.72 5.13 -28.09
CA SER A 13 9.82 4.33 -27.56
C SER A 13 9.72 4.22 -26.05
N ASN A 14 9.96 3.03 -25.51
CA ASN A 14 10.11 2.81 -24.07
C ASN A 14 11.51 3.15 -23.56
N TYR A 15 12.44 3.50 -24.43
CA TYR A 15 13.78 3.90 -24.02
C TYR A 15 13.75 5.27 -23.35
N PRO A 16 14.33 5.43 -22.15
CA PRO A 16 14.26 6.67 -21.39
C PRO A 16 15.28 7.72 -21.87
N PHE A 17 15.19 8.14 -23.11
CA PHE A 17 16.09 9.13 -23.72
C PHE A 17 16.33 10.38 -22.85
N PRO A 18 15.32 10.93 -22.13
CA PRO A 18 15.55 12.10 -21.29
C PRO A 18 16.59 11.94 -20.18
N ILE A 19 16.93 10.70 -19.81
CA ILE A 19 17.97 10.42 -18.81
C ILE A 19 19.34 10.32 -19.44
N PHE A 20 19.40 9.82 -20.67
CA PHE A 20 20.64 9.47 -21.37
C PHE A 20 20.97 10.42 -22.52
N PHE A 21 20.48 11.66 -22.49
CA PHE A 21 20.73 12.64 -23.56
C PHE A 21 22.21 12.90 -23.82
N GLU A 22 22.99 13.05 -22.76
CA GLU A 22 24.42 13.33 -22.86
C GLU A 22 25.16 12.16 -23.52
N GLU A 23 24.83 10.93 -23.15
CA GLU A 23 25.43 9.71 -23.70
C GLU A 23 25.13 9.56 -25.21
N TRP A 24 23.93 9.97 -25.63
CA TRP A 24 23.49 9.92 -27.01
C TRP A 24 23.80 11.20 -27.78
N GLN A 25 24.40 12.22 -27.16
CA GLN A 25 24.69 13.53 -27.74
C GLN A 25 23.45 14.18 -28.37
N LEU A 26 22.31 14.05 -27.73
CA LEU A 26 21.03 14.58 -28.19
C LEU A 26 20.69 15.88 -27.48
N ASP A 27 19.97 16.77 -28.19
CA ASP A 27 19.36 17.94 -27.58
C ASP A 27 18.09 17.55 -26.85
N LYS A 28 17.96 17.96 -25.59
CA LYS A 28 16.80 17.70 -24.75
C LYS A 28 15.51 18.33 -25.30
N GLY A 29 15.62 19.45 -26.00
CA GLY A 29 14.47 20.17 -26.53
C GLY A 29 13.42 20.46 -25.46
N ASN A 30 12.16 20.21 -25.80
CA ASN A 30 11.01 20.37 -24.90
C ASN A 30 10.66 19.12 -24.10
N ILE A 31 11.48 18.06 -24.13
CA ILE A 31 11.20 16.81 -23.44
C ILE A 31 11.62 16.96 -21.97
N THR A 32 10.66 16.87 -21.06
CA THR A 32 10.88 17.16 -19.64
C THR A 32 10.92 15.92 -18.74
N SER A 33 10.35 14.80 -19.16
CA SER A 33 10.26 13.60 -18.32
C SER A 33 10.30 12.30 -19.14
N ALA A 34 10.95 11.29 -18.59
CA ALA A 34 10.95 9.91 -19.09
C ALA A 34 9.92 9.02 -18.40
N TRP A 35 9.25 9.51 -17.35
CA TRP A 35 8.37 8.71 -16.51
C TRP A 35 7.06 9.39 -16.19
N ASP A 36 6.07 8.54 -15.97
CA ASP A 36 4.84 8.90 -15.27
C ASP A 36 4.97 8.50 -13.80
N ASN A 37 4.94 9.48 -12.91
CA ASN A 37 4.89 9.25 -11.48
C ASN A 37 3.46 9.48 -11.00
N LYS A 38 2.84 8.43 -10.46
CA LYS A 38 1.47 8.49 -9.90
C LYS A 38 1.43 8.94 -8.45
N GLY A 39 2.55 9.39 -7.91
CA GLY A 39 2.67 9.83 -6.52
C GLY A 39 3.30 8.79 -5.60
N ASP A 40 3.35 9.14 -4.33
CA ASP A 40 3.95 8.31 -3.29
C ASP A 40 3.07 7.10 -2.97
N ILE A 41 3.71 6.03 -2.55
CA ILE A 41 3.03 4.90 -1.91
C ILE A 41 2.81 5.27 -0.45
N VAL A 42 1.57 5.18 0.01
CA VAL A 42 1.21 5.41 1.41
C VAL A 42 0.72 4.11 2.03
N ILE A 43 1.32 3.72 3.13
CA ILE A 43 0.97 2.49 3.85
C ILE A 43 0.51 2.87 5.26
N GLY A 44 -0.69 2.45 5.63
CA GLY A 44 -1.27 2.67 6.94
C GLY A 44 -0.63 1.83 8.05
N ASN A 45 -1.31 1.75 9.18
CA ASN A 45 -0.85 1.04 10.36
C ASN A 45 -1.33 -0.41 10.34
N ASP A 46 -0.64 -1.30 11.05
CA ASP A 46 -1.00 -2.72 11.17
C ASP A 46 -1.22 -3.43 9.82
N VAL A 47 -0.48 -3.06 8.80
CA VAL A 47 -0.55 -3.66 7.45
C VAL A 47 0.38 -4.85 7.38
N TRP A 48 -0.15 -5.98 6.91
CA TRP A 48 0.66 -7.15 6.60
C TRP A 48 0.89 -7.27 5.10
N ILE A 49 2.16 -7.16 4.68
CA ILE A 49 2.58 -7.35 3.29
C ILE A 49 3.24 -8.71 3.16
N GLY A 50 2.60 -9.58 2.39
CA GLY A 50 3.07 -10.94 2.15
C GLY A 50 4.35 -11.00 1.32
N TYR A 51 5.00 -12.15 1.36
CA TYR A 51 6.28 -12.40 0.70
C TYR A 51 6.24 -12.08 -0.79
N GLU A 52 7.25 -11.37 -1.28
CA GLU A 52 7.40 -10.95 -2.69
C GLU A 52 6.21 -10.16 -3.27
N ALA A 53 5.37 -9.55 -2.45
CA ALA A 53 4.34 -8.64 -2.95
C ALA A 53 4.96 -7.39 -3.59
N VAL A 54 4.31 -6.88 -4.63
CA VAL A 54 4.71 -5.67 -5.36
C VAL A 54 3.63 -4.61 -5.18
N VAL A 55 4.02 -3.40 -4.78
CA VAL A 55 3.11 -2.25 -4.66
C VAL A 55 3.52 -1.20 -5.69
N MET A 56 2.57 -0.79 -6.51
CA MET A 56 2.80 0.18 -7.58
C MET A 56 2.74 1.62 -7.07
N ALA A 57 3.41 2.53 -7.79
CA ALA A 57 3.43 3.96 -7.47
C ALA A 57 2.03 4.54 -7.30
N GLY A 58 1.86 5.43 -6.31
CA GLY A 58 0.62 6.14 -6.02
C GLY A 58 -0.44 5.33 -5.28
N VAL A 59 -0.16 4.08 -4.92
CA VAL A 59 -1.11 3.23 -4.19
C VAL A 59 -1.15 3.61 -2.72
N HIS A 60 -2.35 3.71 -2.16
CA HIS A 60 -2.61 3.87 -0.73
C HIS A 60 -3.16 2.57 -0.16
N ILE A 61 -2.52 2.08 0.90
CA ILE A 61 -2.93 0.86 1.62
C ILE A 61 -3.45 1.29 2.99
N GLY A 62 -4.73 1.01 3.25
CA GLY A 62 -5.41 1.39 4.50
C GLY A 62 -4.96 0.56 5.70
N ASP A 63 -5.25 1.07 6.89
CA ASP A 63 -4.91 0.44 8.16
C ASP A 63 -5.43 -1.00 8.23
N GLY A 64 -4.66 -1.89 8.80
CA GLY A 64 -5.05 -3.28 9.01
C GLY A 64 -5.21 -4.12 7.74
N ALA A 65 -4.88 -3.61 6.56
CA ALA A 65 -4.97 -4.36 5.32
C ALA A 65 -3.97 -5.53 5.25
N ILE A 66 -4.31 -6.54 4.47
CA ILE A 66 -3.43 -7.68 4.19
C ILE A 66 -3.22 -7.79 2.69
N ILE A 67 -1.96 -7.78 2.29
CA ILE A 67 -1.53 -8.03 0.92
C ILE A 67 -0.99 -9.46 0.86
N ALA A 68 -1.65 -10.31 0.09
CA ALA A 68 -1.22 -11.70 -0.06
C ALA A 68 0.16 -11.81 -0.72
N SER A 69 0.87 -12.89 -0.44
CA SER A 69 2.16 -13.16 -1.04
C SER A 69 2.08 -13.14 -2.57
N ARG A 70 3.09 -12.53 -3.21
CA ARG A 70 3.21 -12.37 -4.66
C ARG A 70 2.08 -11.59 -5.34
N ALA A 71 1.27 -10.86 -4.58
CA ALA A 71 0.27 -9.95 -5.15
C ALA A 71 0.95 -8.75 -5.82
N VAL A 72 0.34 -8.25 -6.90
CA VAL A 72 0.73 -6.99 -7.55
C VAL A 72 -0.37 -5.97 -7.33
N VAL A 73 -0.16 -5.08 -6.37
CA VAL A 73 -1.14 -4.07 -5.94
C VAL A 73 -1.06 -2.86 -6.87
N THR A 74 -2.09 -2.67 -7.68
CA THR A 74 -2.17 -1.61 -8.70
C THR A 74 -3.20 -0.52 -8.38
N LYS A 75 -4.01 -0.71 -7.33
CA LYS A 75 -5.07 0.20 -6.87
C LYS A 75 -5.05 0.29 -5.35
N ASP A 76 -5.64 1.35 -4.82
CA ASP A 76 -5.81 1.54 -3.39
C ASP A 76 -6.49 0.34 -2.72
N VAL A 77 -6.06 0.05 -1.51
CA VAL A 77 -6.59 -1.04 -0.69
C VAL A 77 -7.29 -0.43 0.51
N PRO A 78 -8.61 -0.62 0.64
CA PRO A 78 -9.36 -0.10 1.79
C PRO A 78 -8.87 -0.72 3.12
N PRO A 79 -9.11 -0.04 4.25
CA PRO A 79 -8.77 -0.57 5.56
C PRO A 79 -9.33 -1.99 5.79
N TYR A 80 -8.58 -2.81 6.51
CA TYR A 80 -8.95 -4.19 6.89
C TYR A 80 -9.41 -5.09 5.74
N THR A 81 -8.95 -4.77 4.53
CA THR A 81 -9.23 -5.55 3.32
C THR A 81 -8.07 -6.49 3.01
N ILE A 82 -8.40 -7.73 2.65
CA ILE A 82 -7.45 -8.72 2.15
C ILE A 82 -7.50 -8.69 0.63
N VAL A 83 -6.35 -8.42 -0.01
CA VAL A 83 -6.21 -8.46 -1.46
C VAL A 83 -5.14 -9.45 -1.88
N GLY A 84 -5.27 -10.02 -3.08
CA GLY A 84 -4.30 -10.95 -3.63
C GLY A 84 -4.43 -11.10 -5.13
N GLY A 85 -3.41 -11.70 -5.73
CA GLY A 85 -3.35 -11.97 -7.16
C GLY A 85 -2.60 -10.90 -7.96
N THR A 86 -2.57 -11.09 -9.27
CA THR A 86 -1.90 -10.20 -10.24
C THR A 86 -2.84 -9.96 -11.43
N PRO A 87 -3.42 -8.74 -11.55
CA PRO A 87 -3.44 -7.66 -10.56
C PRO A 87 -4.19 -8.05 -9.28
N ALA A 88 -3.78 -7.46 -8.14
CA ALA A 88 -4.42 -7.75 -6.87
C ALA A 88 -5.90 -7.32 -6.88
N LYS A 89 -6.75 -8.21 -6.36
CA LYS A 89 -8.20 -7.99 -6.20
C LYS A 89 -8.60 -8.32 -4.78
N LYS A 90 -9.70 -7.72 -4.32
CA LYS A 90 -10.29 -8.02 -3.03
C LYS A 90 -10.66 -9.50 -2.93
N ILE A 91 -10.15 -10.15 -1.89
CA ILE A 91 -10.52 -11.52 -1.51
C ILE A 91 -11.70 -11.46 -0.53
N ARG A 92 -11.54 -10.73 0.59
CA ARG A 92 -12.57 -10.47 1.59
C ARG A 92 -12.16 -9.34 2.54
N MET A 93 -13.07 -8.93 3.38
CA MET A 93 -12.76 -8.12 4.57
C MET A 93 -12.24 -9.02 5.69
N ARG A 94 -11.42 -8.47 6.59
CA ARG A 94 -10.98 -9.17 7.82
C ARG A 94 -12.12 -9.34 8.82
N PHE A 95 -12.95 -8.30 8.93
CA PHE A 95 -14.05 -8.17 9.89
C PHE A 95 -15.28 -7.58 9.20
N ASP A 96 -16.42 -7.55 9.90
CA ASP A 96 -17.59 -6.80 9.47
C ASP A 96 -17.38 -5.27 9.56
N GLU A 97 -18.28 -4.52 8.96
CA GLU A 97 -18.15 -3.05 8.86
C GLU A 97 -18.14 -2.36 10.23
N ASP A 98 -18.96 -2.82 11.17
CA ASP A 98 -19.04 -2.24 12.51
C ASP A 98 -17.73 -2.45 13.29
N THR A 99 -17.19 -3.65 13.24
CA THR A 99 -15.89 -3.98 13.85
C THR A 99 -14.76 -3.16 13.21
N ILE A 100 -14.77 -2.99 11.90
CA ILE A 100 -13.75 -2.18 11.20
C ILE A 100 -13.84 -0.71 11.65
N ALA A 101 -15.06 -0.16 11.73
CA ALA A 101 -15.25 1.21 12.20
C ALA A 101 -14.72 1.41 13.63
N GLN A 102 -15.00 0.47 14.52
CA GLN A 102 -14.49 0.48 15.90
C GLN A 102 -12.96 0.41 15.96
N LEU A 103 -12.34 -0.48 15.18
CA LEU A 103 -10.88 -0.62 15.12
C LEU A 103 -10.20 0.64 14.59
N GLN A 104 -10.79 1.31 13.60
CA GLN A 104 -10.29 2.57 13.07
C GLN A 104 -10.42 3.73 14.08
N GLU A 105 -11.44 3.72 14.93
CA GLU A 105 -11.59 4.69 16.02
C GLU A 105 -10.62 4.40 17.16
N LEU A 106 -10.46 3.13 17.52
CA LEU A 106 -9.63 2.66 18.63
C LEU A 106 -8.15 3.00 18.45
N LYS A 107 -7.62 2.88 17.24
CA LYS A 107 -6.22 3.15 16.87
C LYS A 107 -5.22 2.61 17.91
N TRP A 108 -5.30 1.34 18.21
CA TRP A 108 -4.49 0.70 19.26
C TRP A 108 -2.99 0.91 19.06
N TRP A 109 -2.53 1.14 17.85
CA TRP A 109 -1.12 1.45 17.53
C TRP A 109 -0.64 2.80 18.07
N ASP A 110 -1.56 3.70 18.46
CA ASP A 110 -1.25 4.97 19.11
C ASP A 110 -1.20 4.85 20.65
N TRP A 111 -1.49 3.66 21.21
CA TRP A 111 -1.47 3.44 22.64
C TRP A 111 -0.04 3.36 23.20
N SER A 112 0.12 3.69 24.48
CA SER A 112 1.37 3.43 25.19
C SER A 112 1.67 1.95 25.26
N THR A 113 2.94 1.59 25.36
CA THR A 113 3.39 0.20 25.50
C THR A 113 2.72 -0.51 26.68
N ASP A 114 2.54 0.20 27.83
CA ASP A 114 1.89 -0.35 29.00
C ASP A 114 0.42 -0.67 28.73
N LYS A 115 -0.28 0.21 28.01
CA LYS A 115 -1.67 -0.03 27.62
C LYS A 115 -1.77 -1.22 26.67
N ILE A 116 -0.88 -1.30 25.67
CA ILE A 116 -0.82 -2.45 24.74
C ILE A 116 -0.58 -3.73 25.54
N ALA A 117 0.39 -3.75 26.45
CA ALA A 117 0.70 -4.93 27.27
C ALA A 117 -0.51 -5.37 28.12
N HIS A 118 -1.24 -4.41 28.68
CA HIS A 118 -2.44 -4.71 29.48
C HIS A 118 -3.56 -5.37 28.64
N TYR A 119 -3.80 -4.84 27.44
CA TYR A 119 -4.86 -5.32 26.55
C TYR A 119 -4.42 -6.41 25.57
N LEU A 120 -3.14 -6.82 25.58
CA LEU A 120 -2.59 -7.76 24.63
C LEU A 120 -3.39 -9.07 24.49
N PRO A 121 -3.87 -9.71 25.56
CA PRO A 121 -4.71 -10.91 25.42
C PRO A 121 -5.99 -10.66 24.63
N HIS A 122 -6.63 -9.51 24.82
CA HIS A 122 -7.86 -9.13 24.14
C HIS A 122 -7.61 -8.79 22.67
N ILE A 123 -6.50 -8.08 22.38
CA ILE A 123 -6.06 -7.80 21.01
C ILE A 123 -5.83 -9.11 20.24
N MET A 124 -5.09 -10.05 20.84
CA MET A 124 -4.73 -11.32 20.19
C MET A 124 -5.92 -12.27 20.02
N ASN A 125 -6.91 -12.19 20.90
CA ASN A 125 -8.12 -13.03 20.86
C ASN A 125 -9.27 -12.39 20.09
N GLY A 126 -9.12 -11.13 19.62
CA GLY A 126 -10.19 -10.41 18.91
C GLY A 126 -11.38 -10.02 19.78
N ASP A 127 -11.13 -9.76 21.06
CA ASP A 127 -12.17 -9.43 22.06
C ASP A 127 -12.47 -7.93 22.03
N MET A 128 -13.31 -7.53 21.07
CA MET A 128 -13.67 -6.12 20.86
C MET A 128 -14.47 -5.52 22.03
N GLU A 129 -15.27 -6.32 22.75
CA GLU A 129 -16.05 -5.81 23.88
C GLU A 129 -15.16 -5.27 24.99
N GLU A 130 -14.06 -5.96 25.30
CA GLU A 130 -13.10 -5.51 26.30
C GLU A 130 -12.26 -4.33 25.81
N LEU A 131 -11.95 -4.27 24.52
CA LEU A 131 -11.16 -3.19 23.95
C LEU A 131 -11.91 -1.86 23.88
N MET A 132 -13.24 -1.89 23.80
CA MET A 132 -14.11 -0.72 23.71
C MET A 132 -14.59 -0.20 25.07
N LYS A 133 -14.24 -0.84 26.17
CA LYS A 133 -14.52 -0.36 27.54
C LYS A 133 -13.50 0.69 27.97
#